data_f2465f3a297e92b88208ec6c78cfe2cd
#
_entry.id   f2465f3a297e92b88208ec6c78cfe2cd
#
_cell.length_a   1.000
_cell.length_b   1.000
_cell.length_c   1.000
_cell.angle_alpha   90.00
_cell.angle_beta   90.00
_cell.angle_gamma   90.00
#
_symmetry.space_group_name_H-M   'P 1'
#
loop_
_entity.id
_entity.type
_entity.pdbx_description
1 polymer ?
#
loop_
_entity_poly.entity_id
_entity_poly.type
_entity_poly.pdbx_seq_one_letter_code
_entity_poly.pdbx_strand_id
1 'polypeptide(L)'
;MLINIHTHSTEKQADEQLIFNLVVPDSDEVLENFLQETPTNTWLSAGIHPWYINESNQDLQLEKLRQITYNQSVKFIGECGLDRLKGSLLPLQEEIFIKQIRIAEGVKKPILIHCVRCFNELISIKKVVRPKIPMVVHGFNNNLQIAESLLQRGFYLSLGAAILDETSNAAQVLPKIPLEKLFLETDDRAISIQKVYEKASFILNIEQNTLEDVIFANYLEICA
;
A
#
# COMPACT_ATOMS: atom_id res chain seq x y z
N MET A 1 -4.71 2.33 19.01
CA MET A 1 -4.05 1.23 18.25
C MET A 1 -3.45 1.80 16.96
N LEU A 2 -2.16 1.66 16.76
CA LEU A 2 -1.43 2.18 15.59
C LEU A 2 -1.61 1.25 14.40
N ILE A 3 -2.11 1.75 13.29
CA ILE A 3 -2.14 1.02 12.01
C ILE A 3 -0.88 1.37 11.21
N ASN A 4 -0.09 0.35 10.89
CA ASN A 4 1.03 0.43 9.94
C ASN A 4 0.55 -0.24 8.64
N ILE A 5 0.10 0.59 7.67
CA ILE A 5 -0.62 0.08 6.49
C ILE A 5 0.29 -0.70 5.53
N HIS A 6 1.61 -0.51 5.63
CA HIS A 6 2.60 -1.17 4.79
C HIS A 6 3.96 -1.25 5.48
N THR A 7 4.50 -2.46 5.56
CA THR A 7 5.84 -2.70 6.09
C THR A 7 6.46 -3.98 5.52
N HIS A 8 7.79 -4.00 5.44
CA HIS A 8 8.59 -5.18 5.10
C HIS A 8 9.17 -5.88 6.35
N SER A 9 8.77 -5.47 7.55
CA SER A 9 9.16 -6.10 8.81
C SER A 9 7.99 -6.81 9.47
N THR A 10 8.24 -7.99 10.02
CA THR A 10 7.29 -8.72 10.88
C THR A 10 7.44 -8.34 12.36
N GLU A 11 8.43 -7.52 12.70
CA GLU A 11 8.63 -7.04 14.08
C GLU A 11 7.51 -6.07 14.45
N LYS A 12 6.64 -6.52 15.36
CA LYS A 12 5.47 -5.77 15.81
C LYS A 12 5.77 -5.09 17.14
N GLN A 13 5.39 -3.81 17.25
CA GLN A 13 5.41 -3.07 18.51
C GLN A 13 4.14 -3.32 19.33
N ALA A 14 4.18 -2.95 20.63
CA ALA A 14 2.98 -2.92 21.45
C ALA A 14 1.96 -1.94 20.82
N ASP A 15 0.68 -2.33 20.82
CA ASP A 15 -0.43 -1.54 20.26
C ASP A 15 -0.37 -1.23 18.75
N GLU A 16 0.54 -1.88 18.00
CA GLU A 16 0.62 -1.81 16.56
C GLU A 16 -0.19 -2.94 15.91
N GLN A 17 -0.89 -2.61 14.84
CA GLN A 17 -1.37 -3.56 13.85
C GLN A 17 -0.70 -3.27 12.52
N LEU A 18 0.24 -4.12 12.15
CA LEU A 18 0.96 -4.00 10.89
C LEU A 18 0.34 -4.83 9.78
N ILE A 19 0.51 -4.36 8.53
CA ILE A 19 0.21 -5.10 7.32
C ILE A 19 1.53 -5.39 6.63
N PHE A 20 1.96 -6.66 6.75
CA PHE A 20 3.22 -7.14 6.20
C PHE A 20 3.10 -7.42 4.71
N ASN A 21 4.06 -6.94 3.94
CA ASN A 21 4.06 -7.08 2.48
C ASN A 21 4.57 -8.46 2.03
N LEU A 22 3.70 -9.22 1.38
CA LEU A 22 4.05 -10.45 0.68
C LEU A 22 4.16 -10.20 -0.82
N VAL A 23 5.37 -10.19 -1.33
CA VAL A 23 5.60 -10.27 -2.78
C VAL A 23 5.32 -11.70 -3.24
N VAL A 24 4.28 -11.86 -4.08
CA VAL A 24 3.86 -13.18 -4.56
C VAL A 24 4.94 -13.80 -5.45
N PRO A 25 5.55 -14.93 -5.03
CA PRO A 25 6.59 -15.59 -5.80
C PRO A 25 6.00 -16.39 -6.96
N ASP A 26 6.86 -16.89 -7.83
CA ASP A 26 6.51 -17.84 -8.90
C ASP A 26 6.67 -19.31 -8.48
N SER A 27 7.05 -19.60 -7.23
CA SER A 27 7.24 -20.93 -6.65
C SER A 27 6.26 -21.19 -5.51
N ASP A 28 5.62 -22.38 -5.52
CA ASP A 28 4.74 -22.81 -4.43
C ASP A 28 5.52 -23.05 -3.13
N GLU A 29 6.68 -23.67 -3.22
CA GLU A 29 7.55 -23.94 -2.08
C GLU A 29 7.93 -22.63 -1.36
N VAL A 30 8.29 -21.59 -2.11
CA VAL A 30 8.63 -20.29 -1.53
C VAL A 30 7.42 -19.65 -0.86
N LEU A 31 6.24 -19.76 -1.46
CA LEU A 31 5.01 -19.23 -0.88
C LEU A 31 4.60 -19.98 0.40
N GLU A 32 4.67 -21.30 0.38
CA GLU A 32 4.34 -22.14 1.54
C GLU A 32 5.29 -21.87 2.71
N ASN A 33 6.60 -21.82 2.44
CA ASN A 33 7.61 -21.51 3.45
C ASN A 33 7.35 -20.12 4.07
N PHE A 34 7.09 -19.12 3.24
CA PHE A 34 6.75 -17.78 3.72
C PHE A 34 5.54 -17.79 4.65
N LEU A 35 4.46 -18.49 4.27
CA LEU A 35 3.25 -18.56 5.09
C LEU A 35 3.46 -19.33 6.40
N GLN A 36 4.32 -20.34 6.40
CA GLN A 36 4.69 -21.09 7.62
C GLN A 36 5.55 -20.26 8.59
N GLU A 37 6.45 -19.42 8.06
CA GLU A 37 7.34 -18.56 8.84
C GLU A 37 6.64 -17.28 9.32
N THR A 38 5.53 -16.89 8.68
CA THR A 38 4.79 -15.70 9.08
C THR A 38 4.07 -15.92 10.41
N PRO A 39 4.29 -15.06 11.42
CA PRO A 39 3.61 -15.18 12.70
C PRO A 39 2.09 -15.24 12.56
N THR A 40 1.45 -16.10 13.36
CA THR A 40 0.00 -16.20 13.41
C THR A 40 -0.62 -14.84 13.76
N ASN A 41 -1.74 -14.49 13.12
CA ASN A 41 -2.43 -13.22 13.24
C ASN A 41 -1.70 -12.00 12.62
N THR A 42 -0.69 -12.23 11.77
CA THR A 42 -0.13 -11.16 10.93
C THR A 42 -1.09 -10.84 9.79
N TRP A 43 -1.43 -9.59 9.62
CA TRP A 43 -2.17 -9.16 8.44
C TRP A 43 -1.22 -8.96 7.27
N LEU A 44 -1.67 -9.30 6.08
CA LEU A 44 -0.87 -9.31 4.86
C LEU A 44 -1.45 -8.40 3.80
N SER A 45 -0.58 -7.78 3.04
CA SER A 45 -0.85 -7.44 1.65
C SER A 45 -0.19 -8.47 0.76
N ALA A 46 -0.83 -8.89 -0.32
CA ALA A 46 -0.26 -9.86 -1.26
C ALA A 46 -0.40 -9.34 -2.70
N GLY A 47 0.71 -9.26 -3.42
CA GLY A 47 0.72 -8.70 -4.77
C GLY A 47 1.95 -9.06 -5.60
N ILE A 48 1.87 -8.79 -6.90
CA ILE A 48 2.98 -8.88 -7.84
C ILE A 48 3.55 -7.48 -7.99
N HIS A 49 4.67 -7.25 -7.30
CA HIS A 49 5.37 -5.97 -7.35
C HIS A 49 5.96 -5.73 -8.75
N PRO A 50 5.94 -4.49 -9.30
CA PRO A 50 6.42 -4.20 -10.66
C PRO A 50 7.88 -4.59 -10.92
N TRP A 51 8.70 -4.68 -9.88
CA TRP A 51 10.10 -5.11 -10.00
C TRP A 51 10.29 -6.61 -10.24
N TYR A 52 9.30 -7.41 -9.87
CA TYR A 52 9.38 -8.88 -9.88
C TYR A 52 8.43 -9.52 -10.90
N ILE A 53 7.89 -8.72 -11.82
CA ILE A 53 7.14 -9.25 -12.96
C ILE A 53 8.12 -9.94 -13.91
N ASN A 54 7.86 -11.21 -14.18
CA ASN A 54 8.63 -12.00 -15.12
C ASN A 54 7.72 -12.41 -16.30
N GLU A 55 8.10 -12.02 -17.52
CA GLU A 55 7.31 -12.32 -18.73
C GLU A 55 7.03 -13.82 -18.91
N SER A 56 7.95 -14.68 -18.46
CA SER A 56 7.79 -16.14 -18.56
C SER A 56 6.85 -16.74 -17.51
N ASN A 57 6.64 -16.05 -16.37
CA ASN A 57 5.97 -16.61 -15.17
C ASN A 57 4.80 -15.78 -14.67
N GLN A 58 4.44 -14.69 -15.36
CA GLN A 58 3.39 -13.78 -14.90
C GLN A 58 2.03 -14.45 -14.69
N ASP A 59 1.67 -15.40 -15.54
CA ASP A 59 0.38 -16.11 -15.42
C ASP A 59 0.35 -17.02 -14.18
N LEU A 60 1.48 -17.65 -13.86
CA LEU A 60 1.65 -18.45 -12.65
C LEU A 60 1.60 -17.56 -11.40
N GLN A 61 2.28 -16.41 -11.40
CA GLN A 61 2.21 -15.44 -10.31
C GLN A 61 0.76 -14.96 -10.09
N LEU A 62 0.02 -14.65 -11.17
CA LEU A 62 -1.37 -14.23 -11.08
C LEU A 62 -2.29 -15.34 -10.53
N GLU A 63 -2.05 -16.60 -10.89
CA GLU A 63 -2.79 -17.74 -10.36
C GLU A 63 -2.53 -17.91 -8.85
N LYS A 64 -1.26 -17.85 -8.43
CA LYS A 64 -0.89 -17.89 -7.01
C LYS A 64 -1.50 -16.72 -6.23
N LEU A 65 -1.49 -15.51 -6.82
CA LEU A 65 -2.15 -14.38 -6.20
C LEU A 65 -3.64 -14.66 -5.99
N ARG A 66 -4.36 -15.21 -7.00
CA ARG A 66 -5.78 -15.57 -6.83
C ARG A 66 -5.98 -16.54 -5.69
N GLN A 67 -5.16 -17.57 -5.60
CA GLN A 67 -5.26 -18.61 -4.55
C GLN A 67 -5.06 -17.99 -3.15
N ILE A 68 -3.99 -17.20 -2.96
CA ILE A 68 -3.69 -16.63 -1.66
C ILE A 68 -4.71 -15.57 -1.20
N THR A 69 -5.41 -14.92 -2.13
CA THR A 69 -6.41 -13.89 -1.77
C THR A 69 -7.56 -14.42 -0.92
N TYR A 70 -7.81 -15.72 -0.92
CA TYR A 70 -8.80 -16.36 -0.05
C TYR A 70 -8.33 -16.57 1.39
N ASN A 71 -7.04 -16.42 1.65
CA ASN A 71 -6.53 -16.43 3.02
C ASN A 71 -7.05 -15.20 3.77
N GLN A 72 -7.65 -15.42 4.94
CA GLN A 72 -8.24 -14.36 5.76
C GLN A 72 -7.23 -13.37 6.30
N SER A 73 -5.95 -13.76 6.40
CA SER A 73 -4.87 -12.85 6.79
C SER A 73 -4.55 -11.82 5.71
N VAL A 74 -4.82 -12.11 4.44
CA VAL A 74 -4.62 -11.15 3.34
C VAL A 74 -5.73 -10.10 3.38
N LYS A 75 -5.36 -8.87 3.74
CA LYS A 75 -6.30 -7.73 3.85
C LYS A 75 -6.26 -6.83 2.62
N PHE A 76 -5.12 -6.76 1.92
CA PHE A 76 -4.93 -5.95 0.72
C PHE A 76 -4.39 -6.77 -0.44
N ILE A 77 -4.72 -6.36 -1.65
CA ILE A 77 -3.99 -6.77 -2.85
C ILE A 77 -2.88 -5.75 -3.08
N GLY A 78 -1.66 -6.20 -3.04
CA GLY A 78 -0.47 -5.35 -3.13
C GLY A 78 0.69 -5.92 -2.30
N GLU A 79 1.82 -5.37 -2.41
CA GLU A 79 2.21 -4.20 -3.18
C GLU A 79 2.20 -4.52 -4.69
N CYS A 80 1.51 -3.69 -5.46
CA CYS A 80 1.45 -3.79 -6.91
C CYS A 80 1.39 -2.39 -7.52
N GLY A 81 1.61 -2.24 -8.81
CA GLY A 81 1.56 -0.91 -9.42
C GLY A 81 2.58 -0.69 -10.50
N LEU A 82 3.19 0.52 -10.52
CA LEU A 82 4.00 1.01 -11.62
C LEU A 82 5.29 1.67 -11.14
N ASP A 83 6.41 1.30 -11.76
CA ASP A 83 7.71 1.94 -11.55
C ASP A 83 8.38 2.23 -12.89
N ARG A 84 8.58 3.53 -13.21
CA ARG A 84 9.25 3.93 -14.47
C ARG A 84 10.76 3.72 -14.42
N LEU A 85 11.34 3.56 -13.24
CA LEU A 85 12.79 3.50 -13.05
C LEU A 85 13.32 2.08 -12.96
N LYS A 86 12.44 1.11 -12.59
CA LYS A 86 12.87 -0.26 -12.30
C LYS A 86 11.78 -1.27 -12.67
N GLY A 87 12.18 -2.51 -12.89
CA GLY A 87 11.28 -3.61 -13.26
C GLY A 87 11.17 -3.81 -14.75
N SER A 88 10.12 -4.52 -15.17
CA SER A 88 9.81 -4.79 -16.58
C SER A 88 9.35 -3.52 -17.32
N LEU A 89 9.18 -3.61 -18.64
CA LEU A 89 8.67 -2.50 -19.44
C LEU A 89 7.30 -2.03 -18.95
N LEU A 90 7.08 -0.71 -18.94
CA LEU A 90 5.87 -0.10 -18.40
C LEU A 90 4.56 -0.68 -18.95
N PRO A 91 4.42 -0.98 -20.27
CA PRO A 91 3.19 -1.61 -20.78
C PRO A 91 2.85 -2.95 -20.12
N LEU A 92 3.86 -3.76 -19.80
CA LEU A 92 3.66 -5.02 -19.09
C LEU A 92 3.28 -4.78 -17.61
N GLN A 93 3.91 -3.81 -16.96
CA GLN A 93 3.52 -3.42 -15.60
C GLN A 93 2.07 -2.97 -15.55
N GLU A 94 1.63 -2.14 -16.51
CA GLU A 94 0.23 -1.69 -16.64
C GLU A 94 -0.74 -2.86 -16.82
N GLU A 95 -0.42 -3.81 -17.71
CA GLU A 95 -1.22 -5.00 -17.94
C GLU A 95 -1.38 -5.82 -16.65
N ILE A 96 -0.26 -6.14 -15.97
CA ILE A 96 -0.28 -6.94 -14.75
C ILE A 96 -0.96 -6.20 -13.61
N PHE A 97 -0.79 -4.88 -13.50
CA PHE A 97 -1.50 -4.07 -12.51
C PHE A 97 -3.01 -4.09 -12.74
N ILE A 98 -3.48 -3.96 -13.99
CA ILE A 98 -4.90 -4.07 -14.34
C ILE A 98 -5.47 -5.45 -13.97
N LYS A 99 -4.74 -6.54 -14.25
CA LYS A 99 -5.14 -7.88 -13.86
C LYS A 99 -5.27 -8.02 -12.33
N GLN A 100 -4.37 -7.41 -11.56
CA GLN A 100 -4.44 -7.39 -10.09
C GLN A 100 -5.62 -6.54 -9.57
N ILE A 101 -5.94 -5.41 -10.22
CA ILE A 101 -7.15 -4.65 -9.92
C ILE A 101 -8.41 -5.55 -10.08
N ARG A 102 -8.49 -6.35 -11.14
CA ARG A 102 -9.63 -7.25 -11.35
C ARG A 102 -9.70 -8.38 -10.32
N ILE A 103 -8.56 -8.90 -9.88
CA ILE A 103 -8.51 -9.86 -8.76
C ILE A 103 -9.04 -9.20 -7.48
N ALA A 104 -8.56 -8.02 -7.16
CA ALA A 104 -8.97 -7.28 -5.98
C ALA A 104 -10.49 -6.98 -5.96
N GLU A 105 -11.06 -6.58 -7.11
CA GLU A 105 -12.52 -6.41 -7.27
C GLU A 105 -13.28 -7.71 -7.02
N GLY A 106 -12.77 -8.84 -7.54
CA GLY A 106 -13.40 -10.16 -7.37
C GLY A 106 -13.48 -10.61 -5.91
N VAL A 107 -12.48 -10.27 -5.10
CA VAL A 107 -12.43 -10.60 -3.67
C VAL A 107 -12.81 -9.44 -2.75
N LYS A 108 -13.17 -8.29 -3.31
CA LYS A 108 -13.57 -7.06 -2.60
C LYS A 108 -12.53 -6.58 -1.58
N LYS A 109 -11.25 -6.66 -1.92
CA LYS A 109 -10.17 -6.19 -1.07
C LYS A 109 -9.58 -4.90 -1.64
N PRO A 110 -9.16 -3.94 -0.78
CA PRO A 110 -8.49 -2.72 -1.23
C PRO A 110 -7.12 -3.04 -1.87
N ILE A 111 -6.63 -2.09 -2.66
CA ILE A 111 -5.32 -2.19 -3.32
C ILE A 111 -4.32 -1.26 -2.64
N LEU A 112 -3.11 -1.80 -2.39
CA LEU A 112 -1.93 -1.07 -1.96
C LEU A 112 -0.99 -0.88 -3.16
N ILE A 113 -0.69 0.38 -3.50
CA ILE A 113 -0.10 0.76 -4.80
C ILE A 113 1.28 1.34 -4.64
N HIS A 114 2.25 0.69 -5.29
CA HIS A 114 3.56 1.26 -5.62
C HIS A 114 3.45 2.17 -6.84
N CYS A 115 3.92 3.41 -6.72
CA CYS A 115 3.89 4.33 -7.86
C CYS A 115 5.11 5.25 -7.90
N VAL A 116 6.07 4.93 -8.78
CA VAL A 116 7.28 5.72 -8.98
C VAL A 116 7.28 6.35 -10.35
N ARG A 117 7.15 7.68 -10.42
CA ARG A 117 7.13 8.50 -11.65
C ARG A 117 6.09 8.06 -12.70
N CYS A 118 4.97 7.45 -12.26
CA CYS A 118 3.89 6.93 -13.10
C CYS A 118 2.50 7.41 -12.66
N PHE A 119 2.39 8.55 -12.00
CA PHE A 119 1.09 9.04 -11.48
C PHE A 119 0.07 9.34 -12.58
N ASN A 120 0.51 9.80 -13.75
CA ASN A 120 -0.39 10.04 -14.89
C ASN A 120 -0.97 8.73 -15.43
N GLU A 121 -0.14 7.71 -15.56
CA GLU A 121 -0.54 6.36 -15.97
C GLU A 121 -1.49 5.73 -14.95
N LEU A 122 -1.16 5.83 -13.66
CA LEU A 122 -2.02 5.37 -12.57
C LEU A 122 -3.42 6.02 -12.62
N ILE A 123 -3.48 7.34 -12.81
CA ILE A 123 -4.73 8.09 -12.96
C ILE A 123 -5.48 7.66 -14.22
N SER A 124 -4.79 7.46 -15.33
CA SER A 124 -5.38 6.99 -16.59
C SER A 124 -5.98 5.60 -16.44
N ILE A 125 -5.25 4.67 -15.83
CA ILE A 125 -5.74 3.33 -15.54
C ILE A 125 -7.02 3.40 -14.68
N LYS A 126 -7.02 4.16 -13.58
CA LYS A 126 -8.23 4.31 -12.75
C LYS A 126 -9.41 4.87 -13.53
N LYS A 127 -9.18 5.84 -14.41
CA LYS A 127 -10.23 6.43 -15.25
C LYS A 127 -10.83 5.42 -16.24
N VAL A 128 -9.99 4.57 -16.84
CA VAL A 128 -10.40 3.57 -17.84
C VAL A 128 -11.03 2.35 -17.16
N VAL A 129 -10.36 1.79 -16.17
CA VAL A 129 -10.77 0.55 -15.47
C VAL A 129 -11.98 0.79 -14.56
N ARG A 130 -12.08 1.98 -13.94
CA ARG A 130 -13.13 2.40 -13.00
C ARG A 130 -13.34 1.42 -11.85
N PRO A 131 -12.26 1.03 -11.14
CA PRO A 131 -12.38 0.10 -10.03
C PRO A 131 -13.27 0.67 -8.93
N LYS A 132 -14.07 -0.22 -8.30
CA LYS A 132 -14.98 0.14 -7.20
C LYS A 132 -14.37 -0.09 -5.82
N ILE A 133 -13.19 -0.67 -5.77
CA ILE A 133 -12.47 -0.94 -4.53
C ILE A 133 -11.61 0.27 -4.11
N PRO A 134 -11.33 0.43 -2.81
CA PRO A 134 -10.41 1.44 -2.32
C PRO A 134 -8.99 1.22 -2.87
N MET A 135 -8.30 2.32 -3.16
CA MET A 135 -6.95 2.33 -3.72
C MET A 135 -6.06 3.24 -2.88
N VAL A 136 -5.03 2.68 -2.25
CA VAL A 136 -4.07 3.39 -1.39
C VAL A 136 -2.74 3.50 -2.12
N VAL A 137 -2.26 4.70 -2.35
CA VAL A 137 -0.88 4.92 -2.84
C VAL A 137 0.03 4.99 -1.63
N HIS A 138 0.93 3.99 -1.49
CA HIS A 138 1.88 3.96 -0.39
C HIS A 138 3.14 4.78 -0.70
N GLY A 139 3.97 5.06 0.32
CA GLY A 139 5.23 5.76 0.18
C GLY A 139 5.12 7.15 -0.45
N PHE A 140 3.95 7.81 -0.34
CA PHE A 140 3.72 9.05 -1.06
C PHE A 140 4.68 10.15 -0.58
N ASN A 141 5.55 10.60 -1.48
CA ASN A 141 6.48 11.71 -1.26
C ASN A 141 6.61 12.54 -2.54
N ASN A 142 5.53 13.21 -2.92
CA ASN A 142 5.49 14.03 -4.11
C ASN A 142 4.79 15.37 -3.84
N ASN A 143 4.79 16.28 -4.82
CA ASN A 143 4.25 17.63 -4.66
C ASN A 143 2.73 17.66 -4.46
N LEU A 144 2.23 18.80 -3.96
CA LEU A 144 0.82 19.01 -3.65
C LEU A 144 -0.10 18.80 -4.86
N GLN A 145 0.31 19.21 -6.05
CA GLN A 145 -0.52 19.09 -7.27
C GLN A 145 -0.83 17.62 -7.60
N ILE A 146 0.15 16.73 -7.42
CA ILE A 146 -0.04 15.28 -7.59
C ILE A 146 -0.94 14.73 -6.49
N ALA A 147 -0.72 15.13 -5.22
CA ALA A 147 -1.58 14.71 -4.12
C ALA A 147 -3.04 15.10 -4.36
N GLU A 148 -3.34 16.35 -4.68
CA GLU A 148 -4.68 16.83 -4.99
C GLU A 148 -5.31 16.06 -6.17
N SER A 149 -4.53 15.81 -7.22
CA SER A 149 -4.99 15.05 -8.38
C SER A 149 -5.40 13.62 -8.03
N LEU A 150 -4.68 12.96 -7.12
CA LEU A 150 -5.02 11.62 -6.61
C LEU A 150 -6.25 11.66 -5.69
N LEU A 151 -6.25 12.56 -4.71
CA LEU A 151 -7.34 12.71 -3.73
C LEU A 151 -8.68 13.01 -4.40
N GLN A 152 -8.72 13.92 -5.38
CA GLN A 152 -9.92 14.25 -6.18
C GLN A 152 -10.47 13.04 -6.95
N ARG A 153 -9.65 12.02 -7.20
CA ARG A 153 -10.04 10.76 -7.84
C ARG A 153 -10.31 9.64 -6.85
N GLY A 154 -10.37 9.96 -5.56
CA GLY A 154 -10.73 9.01 -4.51
C GLY A 154 -9.63 8.02 -4.17
N PHE A 155 -8.34 8.36 -4.38
CA PHE A 155 -7.24 7.61 -3.79
C PHE A 155 -7.07 7.99 -2.32
N TYR A 156 -6.57 7.05 -1.54
CA TYR A 156 -5.98 7.28 -0.24
C TYR A 156 -4.46 7.43 -0.40
N LEU A 157 -3.82 8.17 0.49
CA LEU A 157 -2.37 8.36 0.49
C LEU A 157 -1.80 7.84 1.81
N SER A 158 -0.74 7.06 1.72
CA SER A 158 0.02 6.64 2.89
C SER A 158 1.38 7.32 2.91
N LEU A 159 1.74 7.87 4.06
CA LEU A 159 3.00 8.59 4.29
C LEU A 159 3.86 7.84 5.29
N GLY A 160 5.13 7.73 4.97
CA GLY A 160 6.11 7.02 5.80
C GLY A 160 7.20 7.92 6.35
N ALA A 161 8.40 7.36 6.53
CA ALA A 161 9.58 8.00 7.10
C ALA A 161 9.94 9.36 6.51
N ALA A 162 9.54 9.64 5.27
CA ALA A 162 9.80 10.92 4.61
C ALA A 162 9.26 12.12 5.39
N ILE A 163 8.17 11.97 6.18
CA ILE A 163 7.64 13.09 6.97
C ILE A 163 8.56 13.53 8.12
N LEU A 164 9.54 12.71 8.49
CA LEU A 164 10.53 13.08 9.53
C LEU A 164 11.46 14.21 9.08
N ASP A 165 11.64 14.37 7.76
CA ASP A 165 12.30 15.51 7.15
C ASP A 165 11.29 16.58 6.79
N GLU A 166 11.31 17.72 7.49
CA GLU A 166 10.39 18.85 7.30
C GLU A 166 10.49 19.49 5.91
N THR A 167 11.60 19.27 5.21
CA THR A 167 11.81 19.78 3.85
C THR A 167 11.25 18.85 2.77
N SER A 168 10.84 17.64 3.15
CA SER A 168 10.28 16.65 2.22
C SER A 168 8.92 17.08 1.68
N ASN A 169 8.59 16.62 0.46
CA ASN A 169 7.27 16.84 -0.09
C ASN A 169 6.17 16.19 0.79
N ALA A 170 6.44 15.01 1.37
CA ALA A 170 5.49 14.33 2.24
C ALA A 170 5.13 15.19 3.46
N ALA A 171 6.11 15.78 4.15
CA ALA A 171 5.86 16.66 5.29
C ALA A 171 5.08 17.92 4.91
N GLN A 172 5.40 18.52 3.75
CA GLN A 172 4.72 19.72 3.26
C GLN A 172 3.27 19.46 2.80
N VAL A 173 3.01 18.29 2.28
CA VAL A 173 1.69 17.90 1.76
C VAL A 173 0.76 17.37 2.86
N LEU A 174 1.31 16.75 3.91
CA LEU A 174 0.52 16.15 4.99
C LEU A 174 -0.60 17.05 5.53
N PRO A 175 -0.41 18.36 5.81
CA PRO A 175 -1.49 19.24 6.29
C PRO A 175 -2.62 19.52 5.27
N LYS A 176 -2.44 19.06 4.03
CA LYS A 176 -3.41 19.25 2.93
C LYS A 176 -4.17 17.97 2.59
N ILE A 177 -3.79 16.84 3.17
CA ILE A 177 -4.49 15.57 2.99
C ILE A 177 -5.68 15.53 3.95
N PRO A 178 -6.91 15.32 3.45
CA PRO A 178 -8.05 15.05 4.33
C PRO A 178 -7.76 13.85 5.22
N LEU A 179 -8.02 13.97 6.53
CA LEU A 179 -7.68 12.92 7.50
C LEU A 179 -8.35 11.57 7.14
N GLU A 180 -9.56 11.61 6.59
CA GLU A 180 -10.30 10.44 6.10
C GLU A 180 -9.69 9.79 4.84
N LYS A 181 -8.61 10.35 4.28
CA LYS A 181 -7.86 9.81 3.14
C LYS A 181 -6.40 9.52 3.47
N LEU A 182 -6.04 9.61 4.75
CA LEU A 182 -4.67 9.46 5.24
C LEU A 182 -4.43 8.07 5.84
N PHE A 183 -3.25 7.50 5.51
CA PHE A 183 -2.63 6.40 6.21
C PHE A 183 -1.17 6.71 6.54
N LEU A 184 -0.61 5.94 7.47
CA LEU A 184 0.79 6.01 7.86
C LEU A 184 1.44 4.62 7.76
N GLU A 185 2.75 4.60 7.52
CA GLU A 185 3.51 3.38 7.27
C GLU A 185 4.99 3.50 7.67
N THR A 186 5.68 2.37 7.70
CA THR A 186 7.15 2.33 7.86
C THR A 186 7.88 1.91 6.60
N ASP A 187 7.21 1.20 5.67
CA ASP A 187 7.80 0.63 4.46
C ASP A 187 9.03 -0.27 4.78
N ASP A 188 10.15 -0.06 4.12
CA ASP A 188 11.43 -0.76 4.32
C ASP A 188 12.33 -0.10 5.39
N ARG A 189 11.84 0.94 6.07
CA ARG A 189 12.63 1.73 7.01
C ARG A 189 12.70 1.12 8.40
N ALA A 190 13.90 1.05 8.96
CA ALA A 190 14.14 0.61 10.35
C ALA A 190 13.75 1.71 11.35
N ILE A 191 12.47 2.11 11.34
CA ILE A 191 11.88 3.08 12.27
C ILE A 191 10.63 2.50 12.93
N SER A 192 10.26 3.00 14.09
CA SER A 192 8.99 2.63 14.69
C SER A 192 7.85 3.41 14.05
N ILE A 193 6.70 2.76 13.87
CA ILE A 193 5.47 3.44 13.42
C ILE A 193 5.05 4.54 14.40
N GLN A 194 5.32 4.35 15.69
CA GLN A 194 5.09 5.35 16.74
C GLN A 194 5.73 6.70 16.38
N LYS A 195 7.00 6.71 15.92
CA LYS A 195 7.68 7.96 15.51
C LYS A 195 7.02 8.63 14.32
N VAL A 196 6.45 7.85 13.40
CA VAL A 196 5.72 8.38 12.24
C VAL A 196 4.43 9.07 12.73
N TYR A 197 3.67 8.42 13.63
CA TYR A 197 2.46 9.01 14.23
C TYR A 197 2.77 10.26 15.05
N GLU A 198 3.80 10.25 15.90
CA GLU A 198 4.24 11.42 16.67
C GLU A 198 4.56 12.62 15.75
N LYS A 199 5.33 12.37 14.68
CA LYS A 199 5.67 13.43 13.73
C LYS A 199 4.45 13.91 12.95
N ALA A 200 3.57 13.01 12.52
CA ALA A 200 2.35 13.36 11.81
C ALA A 200 1.42 14.20 12.70
N SER A 201 1.20 13.81 13.96
CA SER A 201 0.40 14.55 14.94
C SER A 201 0.95 15.96 15.18
N PHE A 202 2.27 16.06 15.30
CA PHE A 202 2.95 17.36 15.45
C PHE A 202 2.71 18.27 14.23
N ILE A 203 2.89 17.75 13.00
CA ILE A 203 2.69 18.52 11.77
C ILE A 203 1.22 18.94 11.61
N LEU A 204 0.29 18.04 11.94
CA LEU A 204 -1.16 18.27 11.84
C LEU A 204 -1.71 19.12 12.97
N ASN A 205 -0.93 19.34 14.04
CA ASN A 205 -1.35 20.01 15.27
C ASN A 205 -2.63 19.41 15.88
N ILE A 206 -2.67 18.07 15.98
CA ILE A 206 -3.74 17.31 16.62
C ILE A 206 -3.17 16.32 17.64
N GLU A 207 -3.98 15.90 18.60
CA GLU A 207 -3.60 14.86 19.56
C GLU A 207 -3.36 13.53 18.83
N GLN A 208 -2.32 12.79 19.23
CA GLN A 208 -1.97 11.51 18.59
C GLN A 208 -3.12 10.50 18.66
N ASN A 209 -3.80 10.39 19.80
CA ASN A 209 -4.94 9.49 19.97
C ASN A 209 -6.06 9.79 18.95
N THR A 210 -6.30 11.06 18.64
CA THR A 210 -7.27 11.46 17.61
C THR A 210 -6.82 10.98 16.23
N LEU A 211 -5.54 11.10 15.91
CA LEU A 211 -5.00 10.61 14.64
C LEU A 211 -5.08 9.07 14.54
N GLU A 212 -4.78 8.37 15.64
CA GLU A 212 -4.93 6.91 15.71
C GLU A 212 -6.37 6.47 15.44
N ASP A 213 -7.34 7.12 16.09
CA ASP A 213 -8.76 6.79 15.92
C ASP A 213 -9.23 7.03 14.49
N VAL A 214 -8.80 8.12 13.85
CA VAL A 214 -9.15 8.43 12.47
C VAL A 214 -8.53 7.40 11.51
N ILE A 215 -7.25 7.10 11.64
CA ILE A 215 -6.59 6.13 10.76
C ILE A 215 -7.16 4.74 10.94
N PHE A 216 -7.50 4.35 12.17
CA PHE A 216 -8.18 3.09 12.43
C PHE A 216 -9.59 3.05 11.80
N ALA A 217 -10.35 4.14 11.88
CA ALA A 217 -11.64 4.26 11.21
C ALA A 217 -11.51 4.16 9.69
N ASN A 218 -10.51 4.82 9.09
CA ASN A 218 -10.19 4.71 7.67
C ASN A 218 -9.89 3.25 7.29
N TYR A 219 -9.10 2.54 8.11
CA TYR A 219 -8.80 1.12 7.87
C TYR A 219 -10.08 0.28 7.87
N LEU A 220 -10.95 0.46 8.87
CA LEU A 220 -12.22 -0.27 8.94
C LEU A 220 -13.12 0.03 7.73
N GLU A 221 -13.20 1.30 7.30
CA GLU A 221 -13.99 1.71 6.13
C GLU A 221 -13.53 1.00 4.85
N ILE A 222 -12.22 0.95 4.60
CA ILE A 222 -11.71 0.40 3.34
C ILE A 222 -11.62 -1.13 3.32
N CYS A 223 -11.64 -1.79 4.50
CA CYS A 223 -11.60 -3.24 4.65
C CYS A 223 -12.97 -3.88 4.95
N ALA A 224 -14.06 -3.09 4.94
CA ALA A 224 -15.43 -3.52 5.21
C ALA A 224 -16.03 -4.45 4.14
#